data_580ef6742145c1914c9ab78e90ec53c5
#
_entry.id   580ef6742145c1914c9ab78e90ec53c5
#
_cell.length_a   1.000
_cell.length_b   1.000
_cell.length_c   1.000
_cell.angle_alpha   90.00
_cell.angle_beta   90.00
_cell.angle_gamma   90.00
#
_symmetry.space_group_name_H-M   'P 1'
#
loop_
_entity.id
_entity.type
_entity.pdbx_description
1 polymer ?
#
loop_
_entity_poly.entity_id
_entity_poly.type
_entity_poly.pdbx_seq_one_letter_code
_entity_poly.pdbx_strand_id
1 'polypeptide(L)'
;MTTKSFFDPAVEVPIRRAASVLLLRAADIGFEVFIQHRVSTMDFAAGMVVYPGGRVDAQDAELVRSGAIDARLLAEQAQRWVHSTVWDEGEQQAPFRAGEMLAAARREVFEETGLLLDPEQLRPWANWVTPVGYPKRFDTYFYTAVLREDQEPRHQTTEAAISNWIHPEALFAALERKEIKMMRPTQRTLLDAMELGSIAALGSFDREIIPVHPTGKDTNTSTPVLDAELRPRQD
;
A
#
# COMPACT_ATOMS: atom_id res chain seq x y z
N MET A 1 -1.98 19.50 -27.72
CA MET A 1 -2.70 19.38 -26.44
C MET A 1 -1.68 19.34 -25.34
N THR A 2 -1.56 20.42 -24.60
CA THR A 2 -0.62 20.56 -23.46
C THR A 2 -1.10 19.64 -22.35
N THR A 3 -0.33 18.61 -22.04
CA THR A 3 -0.53 17.78 -20.85
C THR A 3 -0.47 18.72 -19.63
N LYS A 4 -1.61 19.00 -18.99
CA LYS A 4 -1.62 19.70 -17.71
C LYS A 4 -0.76 18.88 -16.74
N SER A 5 0.37 19.44 -16.33
CA SER A 5 1.15 18.88 -15.21
C SER A 5 0.22 18.83 -14.00
N PHE A 6 0.02 17.66 -13.43
CA PHE A 6 -0.73 17.48 -12.18
C PHE A 6 0.02 18.04 -10.96
N PHE A 7 1.23 18.50 -11.15
CA PHE A 7 2.11 19.04 -10.11
C PHE A 7 2.18 20.57 -10.20
N ASP A 8 1.79 21.23 -9.13
CA ASP A 8 1.93 22.67 -8.92
C ASP A 8 2.51 22.90 -7.51
N PRO A 9 3.77 23.37 -7.37
CA PRO A 9 4.41 23.56 -6.07
C PRO A 9 3.70 24.57 -5.15
N ALA A 10 2.80 25.38 -5.67
CA ALA A 10 1.99 26.32 -4.89
C ALA A 10 0.73 25.66 -4.30
N VAL A 11 0.40 24.44 -4.69
CA VAL A 11 -0.77 23.72 -4.18
C VAL A 11 -0.45 23.04 -2.86
N GLU A 12 -1.07 23.53 -1.81
CA GLU A 12 -1.00 22.95 -0.48
C GLU A 12 -2.38 22.38 -0.08
N VAL A 13 -2.48 21.07 -0.01
CA VAL A 13 -3.71 20.37 0.40
C VAL A 13 -3.45 19.48 1.61
N PRO A 14 -4.47 19.29 2.49
CA PRO A 14 -4.33 18.39 3.62
C PRO A 14 -3.95 16.99 3.18
N ILE A 15 -3.00 16.40 3.88
CA ILE A 15 -2.63 15.00 3.69
C ILE A 15 -3.67 14.09 4.35
N ARG A 16 -4.02 13.00 3.69
CA ARG A 16 -4.98 11.99 4.19
C ARG A 16 -4.26 10.68 4.40
N ARG A 17 -4.53 10.03 5.51
CA ARG A 17 -4.01 8.69 5.77
C ARG A 17 -4.76 7.67 4.91
N ALA A 18 -4.02 6.69 4.40
CA ALA A 18 -4.53 5.61 3.58
C ALA A 18 -3.77 4.31 3.89
N ALA A 19 -4.40 3.18 3.67
CA ALA A 19 -3.78 1.87 3.77
C ALA A 19 -3.91 1.11 2.45
N SER A 20 -2.90 0.30 2.11
CA SER A 20 -2.90 -0.53 0.92
C SER A 20 -2.22 -1.87 1.22
N VAL A 21 -2.72 -2.97 0.63
CA VAL A 21 -2.32 -4.32 1.03
C VAL A 21 -1.84 -5.13 -0.17
N LEU A 22 -0.58 -5.53 -0.15
CA LEU A 22 -0.04 -6.56 -1.04
C LEU A 22 -0.55 -7.92 -0.57
N LEU A 23 -1.62 -8.42 -1.18
CA LEU A 23 -2.06 -9.80 -0.97
C LEU A 23 -1.16 -10.71 -1.78
N LEU A 24 -0.56 -11.69 -1.12
CA LEU A 24 0.45 -12.56 -1.69
C LEU A 24 0.07 -14.02 -1.48
N ARG A 25 0.31 -14.87 -2.47
CA ARG A 25 0.17 -16.32 -2.33
C ARG A 25 1.35 -17.05 -2.93
N ALA A 26 1.60 -18.26 -2.45
CA ALA A 26 2.60 -19.16 -3.03
C ALA A 26 2.19 -19.52 -4.47
N ALA A 27 3.19 -19.61 -5.34
CA ALA A 27 3.05 -20.12 -6.70
C ALA A 27 4.05 -21.26 -6.91
N ASP A 28 3.96 -21.98 -8.04
CA ASP A 28 4.90 -23.05 -8.38
C ASP A 28 6.36 -22.56 -8.40
N ILE A 29 6.53 -21.30 -8.82
CA ILE A 29 7.82 -20.59 -8.77
C ILE A 29 7.56 -19.23 -8.12
N GLY A 30 8.22 -18.95 -6.99
CA GLY A 30 8.12 -17.66 -6.29
C GLY A 30 6.74 -17.42 -5.67
N PHE A 31 6.11 -16.32 -6.04
CA PHE A 31 4.80 -15.93 -5.53
C PHE A 31 3.99 -15.13 -6.55
N GLU A 32 2.70 -15.06 -6.33
CA GLU A 32 1.80 -14.15 -7.05
C GLU A 32 1.30 -13.04 -6.13
N VAL A 33 1.01 -11.90 -6.71
CA VAL A 33 0.38 -10.75 -6.07
C VAL A 33 -1.00 -10.51 -6.66
N PHE A 34 -1.98 -10.20 -5.81
CA PHE A 34 -3.31 -9.80 -6.24
C PHE A 34 -3.33 -8.32 -6.56
N ILE A 35 -3.74 -7.99 -7.76
CA ILE A 35 -3.77 -6.62 -8.28
C ILE A 35 -5.17 -6.24 -8.77
N GLN A 36 -5.38 -4.93 -8.88
CA GLN A 36 -6.58 -4.33 -9.40
C GLN A 36 -6.23 -3.32 -10.51
N HIS A 37 -6.92 -3.40 -11.63
CA HIS A 37 -6.86 -2.41 -12.70
C HIS A 37 -7.95 -1.36 -12.48
N ARG A 38 -7.60 -0.20 -11.98
CA ARG A 38 -8.56 0.87 -11.69
C ARG A 38 -9.24 1.35 -12.96
N VAL A 39 -10.55 1.63 -12.86
CA VAL A 39 -11.30 2.21 -13.99
C VAL A 39 -10.75 3.59 -14.35
N SER A 40 -10.79 3.93 -15.64
CA SER A 40 -10.22 5.19 -16.15
C SER A 40 -11.00 6.44 -15.72
N THR A 41 -12.19 6.27 -15.16
CA THR A 41 -13.06 7.35 -14.66
C THR A 41 -12.77 7.77 -13.22
N MET A 42 -11.87 7.08 -12.52
CA MET A 42 -11.53 7.40 -11.13
C MET A 42 -10.78 8.73 -11.02
N ASP A 43 -11.05 9.45 -9.95
CA ASP A 43 -10.41 10.75 -9.63
C ASP A 43 -8.92 10.65 -9.29
N PHE A 44 -8.45 9.47 -8.87
CA PHE A 44 -7.06 9.23 -8.48
C PHE A 44 -6.60 7.89 -9.00
N ALA A 45 -5.36 7.83 -9.52
CA ALA A 45 -4.74 6.63 -10.09
C ALA A 45 -5.60 5.96 -11.21
N ALA A 46 -6.35 6.75 -11.99
CA ALA A 46 -7.19 6.27 -13.08
C ALA A 46 -6.41 5.43 -14.10
N GLY A 47 -6.90 4.23 -14.42
CA GLY A 47 -6.27 3.31 -15.37
C GLY A 47 -4.92 2.75 -14.91
N MET A 48 -4.60 2.84 -13.63
CA MET A 48 -3.38 2.28 -13.05
C MET A 48 -3.64 0.94 -12.38
N VAL A 49 -2.59 0.14 -12.30
CA VAL A 49 -2.55 -1.06 -11.47
C VAL A 49 -2.22 -0.64 -10.04
N VAL A 50 -3.02 -1.13 -9.11
CA VAL A 50 -2.90 -0.88 -7.67
C VAL A 50 -3.12 -2.17 -6.88
N TYR A 51 -2.82 -2.16 -5.59
CA TYR A 51 -3.28 -3.16 -4.64
C TYR A 51 -4.60 -2.73 -4.02
N PRO A 52 -5.37 -3.65 -3.42
CA PRO A 52 -6.51 -3.31 -2.59
C PRO A 52 -6.13 -2.29 -1.52
N GLY A 53 -6.99 -1.28 -1.33
CA GLY A 53 -6.74 -0.26 -0.33
C GLY A 53 -7.45 1.06 -0.58
N GLY A 54 -7.53 1.87 0.47
CA GLY A 54 -8.19 3.16 0.43
C GLY A 54 -7.88 4.02 1.64
N ARG A 55 -8.74 5.00 1.90
CA ARG A 55 -8.54 5.98 2.96
C ARG A 55 -8.91 5.40 4.32
N VAL A 56 -8.26 5.93 5.33
CA VAL A 56 -8.71 5.75 6.71
C VAL A 56 -9.97 6.59 6.92
N ASP A 57 -11.01 5.96 7.44
CA ASP A 57 -12.31 6.57 7.69
C ASP A 57 -12.69 6.52 9.18
N ALA A 58 -13.75 7.24 9.58
CA ALA A 58 -14.17 7.32 10.99
C ALA A 58 -14.55 5.95 11.59
N GLN A 59 -15.09 5.05 10.77
CA GLN A 59 -15.43 3.69 11.20
C GLN A 59 -14.21 2.85 11.62
N ASP A 60 -13.03 3.14 11.06
CA ASP A 60 -11.79 2.45 11.43
C ASP A 60 -11.40 2.83 12.86
N ALA A 61 -11.51 4.12 13.22
CA ALA A 61 -11.31 4.59 14.58
C ALA A 61 -12.33 3.99 15.57
N GLU A 62 -13.59 3.83 15.17
CA GLU A 62 -14.63 3.22 15.98
C GLU A 62 -14.32 1.74 16.26
N LEU A 63 -13.87 1.01 15.25
CA LEU A 63 -13.45 -0.38 15.40
C LEU A 63 -12.31 -0.51 16.44
N VAL A 64 -11.31 0.36 16.38
CA VAL A 64 -10.22 0.36 17.38
C VAL A 64 -10.75 0.67 18.78
N ARG A 65 -11.61 1.69 18.94
CA ARG A 65 -12.20 2.06 20.25
C ARG A 65 -13.07 0.96 20.84
N SER A 66 -13.69 0.14 20.02
CA SER A 66 -14.52 -0.98 20.49
C SER A 66 -13.73 -2.09 21.17
N GLY A 67 -12.39 -2.09 21.05
CA GLY A 67 -11.54 -3.16 21.57
C GLY A 67 -11.59 -4.45 20.74
N ALA A 68 -12.10 -4.39 19.51
CA ALA A 68 -12.19 -5.57 18.62
C ALA A 68 -10.83 -6.04 18.10
N ILE A 69 -9.79 -5.22 18.24
CA ILE A 69 -8.41 -5.57 17.89
C ILE A 69 -7.61 -5.64 19.19
N ASP A 70 -6.83 -6.71 19.35
CA ASP A 70 -6.03 -6.92 20.55
C ASP A 70 -5.04 -5.77 20.80
N ALA A 71 -5.00 -5.28 22.05
CA ALA A 71 -4.17 -4.12 22.43
C ALA A 71 -2.67 -4.40 22.27
N ARG A 72 -2.24 -5.64 22.44
CA ARG A 72 -0.84 -6.04 22.24
C ARG A 72 -0.48 -5.93 20.76
N LEU A 73 -1.37 -6.40 19.85
CA LEU A 73 -1.16 -6.26 18.41
C LEU A 73 -1.09 -4.78 18.02
N LEU A 74 -1.97 -3.92 18.58
CA LEU A 74 -1.91 -2.47 18.32
C LEU A 74 -0.57 -1.85 18.74
N ALA A 75 -0.02 -2.26 19.90
CA ALA A 75 1.28 -1.79 20.34
C ALA A 75 2.42 -2.31 19.44
N GLU A 76 2.37 -3.57 19.02
CA GLU A 76 3.32 -4.15 18.07
C GLU A 76 3.29 -3.43 16.71
N GLN A 77 2.11 -3.15 16.20
CA GLN A 77 1.92 -2.36 14.96
C GLN A 77 2.50 -0.95 15.11
N ALA A 78 2.26 -0.28 16.24
CA ALA A 78 2.79 1.07 16.50
C ALA A 78 4.32 1.10 16.47
N GLN A 79 4.97 0.10 17.08
CA GLN A 79 6.44 0.01 17.10
C GLN A 79 7.02 -0.12 15.68
N ARG A 80 6.32 -0.82 14.78
CA ARG A 80 6.73 -0.92 13.37
C ARG A 80 6.67 0.42 12.63
N TRP A 81 5.75 1.28 13.03
CA TRP A 81 5.53 2.60 12.44
C TRP A 81 6.24 3.74 13.20
N VAL A 82 7.27 3.43 14.00
CA VAL A 82 7.89 4.40 14.93
C VAL A 82 8.39 5.69 14.26
N HIS A 83 8.81 5.63 13.00
CA HIS A 83 9.28 6.79 12.25
C HIS A 83 8.21 7.48 11.41
N SER A 84 6.96 7.03 11.48
CA SER A 84 5.86 7.58 10.67
C SER A 84 4.98 8.55 11.48
N THR A 85 4.02 9.17 10.80
CA THR A 85 3.05 10.09 11.44
C THR A 85 2.12 9.41 12.46
N VAL A 86 2.19 8.09 12.61
CA VAL A 86 1.53 7.36 13.70
C VAL A 86 1.95 7.87 15.07
N TRP A 87 3.20 8.34 15.20
CA TRP A 87 3.78 8.81 16.45
C TRP A 87 3.71 10.33 16.68
N ASP A 88 3.17 11.09 15.73
CA ASP A 88 3.11 12.56 15.83
C ASP A 88 2.32 13.06 17.04
N GLU A 89 1.34 12.28 17.50
CA GLU A 89 0.51 12.59 18.68
C GLU A 89 1.07 11.95 20.00
N GLY A 90 2.27 11.37 19.92
CA GLY A 90 3.00 10.79 21.04
C GLY A 90 2.69 9.32 21.31
N GLU A 91 3.49 8.73 22.18
CA GLU A 91 3.52 7.29 22.51
C GLU A 91 2.15 6.73 22.92
N GLN A 92 1.38 7.49 23.69
CA GLN A 92 0.07 7.04 24.18
C GLN A 92 -0.97 6.89 23.05
N GLN A 93 -0.85 7.68 21.99
CA GLN A 93 -1.76 7.65 20.86
C GLN A 93 -1.29 6.73 19.73
N ALA A 94 -0.01 6.41 19.68
CA ALA A 94 0.57 5.61 18.59
C ALA A 94 -0.11 4.24 18.40
N PRO A 95 -0.46 3.44 19.42
CA PRO A 95 -1.20 2.20 19.23
C PRO A 95 -2.58 2.40 18.61
N PHE A 96 -3.29 3.45 19.04
CA PHE A 96 -4.59 3.79 18.47
C PHE A 96 -4.46 4.18 16.98
N ARG A 97 -3.50 5.04 16.66
CA ARG A 97 -3.24 5.48 15.28
C ARG A 97 -2.81 4.32 14.37
N ALA A 98 -1.93 3.45 14.85
CA ALA A 98 -1.56 2.23 14.12
C ALA A 98 -2.76 1.32 13.88
N GLY A 99 -3.65 1.23 14.87
CA GLY A 99 -4.90 0.49 14.78
C GLY A 99 -5.84 1.03 13.70
N GLU A 100 -5.96 2.35 13.53
CA GLU A 100 -6.75 2.95 12.46
C GLU A 100 -6.24 2.53 11.07
N MET A 101 -4.91 2.48 10.87
CA MET A 101 -4.31 2.01 9.61
C MET A 101 -4.59 0.53 9.37
N LEU A 102 -4.44 -0.29 10.41
CA LEU A 102 -4.70 -1.73 10.37
C LEU A 102 -6.19 -2.03 10.07
N ALA A 103 -7.10 -1.30 10.73
CA ALA A 103 -8.53 -1.42 10.51
C ALA A 103 -8.93 -1.04 9.08
N ALA A 104 -8.40 0.08 8.57
CA ALA A 104 -8.63 0.52 7.19
C ALA A 104 -8.10 -0.51 6.19
N ALA A 105 -6.88 -1.02 6.36
CA ALA A 105 -6.31 -2.06 5.50
C ALA A 105 -7.22 -3.29 5.43
N ARG A 106 -7.71 -3.75 6.59
CA ARG A 106 -8.60 -4.92 6.70
C ARG A 106 -9.96 -4.67 6.05
N ARG A 107 -10.56 -3.52 6.28
CA ARG A 107 -11.85 -3.12 5.73
C ARG A 107 -11.80 -3.00 4.21
N GLU A 108 -10.81 -2.28 3.68
CA GLU A 108 -10.67 -2.07 2.24
C GLU A 108 -10.46 -3.41 1.50
N VAL A 109 -9.64 -4.31 2.04
CA VAL A 109 -9.51 -5.67 1.48
C VAL A 109 -10.86 -6.37 1.46
N PHE A 110 -11.64 -6.30 2.54
CA PHE A 110 -12.94 -6.93 2.59
C PHE A 110 -13.93 -6.31 1.59
N GLU A 111 -14.02 -4.98 1.54
CA GLU A 111 -14.93 -4.25 0.64
C GLU A 111 -14.61 -4.52 -0.83
N GLU A 112 -13.34 -4.61 -1.19
CA GLU A 112 -12.91 -4.75 -2.57
C GLU A 112 -12.78 -6.20 -3.05
N THR A 113 -12.58 -7.15 -2.13
CA THR A 113 -12.28 -8.55 -2.48
C THR A 113 -13.16 -9.60 -1.80
N GLY A 114 -13.97 -9.21 -0.81
CA GLY A 114 -14.75 -10.12 0.04
C GLY A 114 -13.92 -10.93 1.02
N LEU A 115 -12.60 -10.73 1.06
CA LEU A 115 -11.70 -11.48 1.92
C LEU A 115 -11.56 -10.80 3.28
N LEU A 116 -11.99 -11.45 4.34
CA LEU A 116 -11.79 -10.99 5.70
C LEU A 116 -10.46 -11.55 6.24
N LEU A 117 -9.48 -10.67 6.38
CA LEU A 117 -8.18 -11.01 6.96
C LEU A 117 -8.22 -11.00 8.49
N ASP A 118 -7.47 -11.91 9.12
CA ASP A 118 -7.14 -11.78 10.52
C ASP A 118 -6.15 -10.61 10.70
N PRO A 119 -6.31 -9.77 11.73
CA PRO A 119 -5.42 -8.62 11.93
C PRO A 119 -3.93 -8.98 11.98
N GLU A 120 -3.57 -10.15 12.50
CA GLU A 120 -2.20 -10.65 12.60
C GLU A 120 -1.58 -11.02 11.23
N GLN A 121 -2.39 -11.21 10.18
CA GLN A 121 -1.89 -11.44 8.83
C GLN A 121 -1.34 -10.17 8.17
N LEU A 122 -1.76 -9.00 8.66
CA LEU A 122 -1.35 -7.70 8.12
C LEU A 122 -0.02 -7.25 8.73
N ARG A 123 1.04 -7.36 7.94
CA ARG A 123 2.39 -6.96 8.35
C ARG A 123 2.75 -5.61 7.75
N PRO A 124 3.12 -4.61 8.58
CA PRO A 124 3.69 -3.35 8.10
C PRO A 124 4.81 -3.57 7.09
N TRP A 125 4.76 -2.87 5.96
CA TRP A 125 5.69 -3.11 4.86
C TRP A 125 6.45 -1.88 4.41
N ALA A 126 5.76 -0.76 4.15
CA ALA A 126 6.35 0.49 3.73
C ALA A 126 5.43 1.67 4.03
N ASN A 127 5.98 2.86 4.16
CA ASN A 127 5.21 4.09 4.28
C ASN A 127 5.65 5.09 3.20
N TRP A 128 4.68 5.65 2.47
CA TRP A 128 4.92 6.58 1.38
C TRP A 128 4.06 7.82 1.50
N VAL A 129 4.70 8.99 1.49
CA VAL A 129 4.05 10.28 1.67
C VAL A 129 4.05 11.04 0.34
N THR A 130 2.87 11.39 -0.16
CA THR A 130 2.76 12.19 -1.40
C THR A 130 3.38 13.59 -1.19
N PRO A 131 4.26 14.06 -2.07
CA PRO A 131 4.88 15.39 -1.96
C PRO A 131 3.86 16.53 -1.96
N VAL A 132 4.28 17.69 -1.45
CA VAL A 132 3.58 18.97 -1.66
C VAL A 132 3.53 19.27 -3.16
N GLY A 133 2.46 19.92 -3.62
CA GLY A 133 2.29 20.26 -5.03
C GLY A 133 1.34 19.34 -5.80
N TYR A 134 0.85 18.27 -5.17
CA TYR A 134 -0.18 17.41 -5.75
C TYR A 134 -1.58 17.81 -5.27
N PRO A 135 -2.61 17.73 -6.14
CA PRO A 135 -3.99 18.10 -5.79
C PRO A 135 -4.66 17.13 -4.81
N LYS A 136 -4.10 15.95 -4.65
CA LYS A 136 -4.48 14.95 -3.65
C LYS A 136 -3.22 14.38 -3.02
N ARG A 137 -3.15 14.41 -1.70
CA ARG A 137 -1.99 13.92 -0.96
C ARG A 137 -2.40 12.84 0.03
N PHE A 138 -1.61 11.78 0.05
CA PHE A 138 -1.80 10.65 0.93
C PHE A 138 -0.51 10.34 1.69
N ASP A 139 -0.68 9.98 2.94
CA ASP A 139 0.28 9.25 3.75
C ASP A 139 -0.17 7.80 3.76
N THR A 140 0.47 6.98 2.91
CA THR A 140 0.01 5.62 2.61
C THR A 140 0.84 4.59 3.35
N TYR A 141 0.15 3.79 4.14
CA TYR A 141 0.69 2.67 4.91
C TYR A 141 0.49 1.38 4.14
N PHE A 142 1.58 0.82 3.62
CA PHE A 142 1.55 -0.44 2.91
C PHE A 142 1.73 -1.60 3.87
N TYR A 143 0.89 -2.61 3.69
CA TYR A 143 0.97 -3.88 4.39
C TYR A 143 1.22 -5.02 3.41
N THR A 144 1.81 -6.10 3.87
CA THR A 144 1.78 -7.40 3.19
C THR A 144 0.85 -8.35 3.95
N ALA A 145 0.16 -9.22 3.22
CA ALA A 145 -0.59 -10.33 3.77
C ALA A 145 -0.35 -11.58 2.93
N VAL A 146 0.30 -12.57 3.53
CA VAL A 146 0.44 -13.90 2.91
C VAL A 146 -0.85 -14.68 3.16
N LEU A 147 -1.51 -15.06 2.08
CA LEU A 147 -2.78 -15.77 2.16
C LEU A 147 -2.57 -17.28 2.37
N ARG A 148 -3.50 -17.88 3.12
CA ARG A 148 -3.63 -19.32 3.25
C ARG A 148 -4.32 -19.89 2.00
N GLU A 149 -4.19 -21.19 1.77
CA GLU A 149 -4.78 -21.88 0.62
C GLU A 149 -6.32 -21.78 0.55
N ASP A 150 -6.98 -21.59 1.69
CA ASP A 150 -8.43 -21.44 1.81
C ASP A 150 -8.93 -20.02 1.60
N GLN A 151 -8.01 -19.04 1.44
CA GLN A 151 -8.30 -17.62 1.28
C GLN A 151 -8.20 -17.21 -0.19
N GLU A 152 -9.34 -16.90 -0.82
CA GLU A 152 -9.38 -16.51 -2.23
C GLU A 152 -10.09 -15.15 -2.37
N PRO A 153 -9.32 -14.07 -2.66
CA PRO A 153 -9.89 -12.77 -2.97
C PRO A 153 -10.63 -12.79 -4.30
N ARG A 154 -11.76 -12.09 -4.37
CA ARG A 154 -12.59 -11.99 -5.56
C ARG A 154 -12.73 -10.54 -5.98
N HIS A 155 -12.96 -10.31 -7.26
CA HIS A 155 -13.31 -8.97 -7.73
C HIS A 155 -14.73 -8.60 -7.27
N GLN A 156 -14.86 -7.64 -6.34
CA GLN A 156 -16.15 -7.18 -5.82
C GLN A 156 -16.36 -5.66 -5.94
N THR A 157 -15.29 -4.92 -6.24
CA THR A 157 -15.36 -3.47 -6.31
C THR A 157 -15.79 -2.95 -7.68
N THR A 158 -16.49 -1.82 -7.70
CA THR A 158 -16.79 -1.07 -8.92
C THR A 158 -15.67 -0.07 -9.29
N GLU A 159 -14.69 0.11 -8.41
CA GLU A 159 -13.56 1.00 -8.61
C GLU A 159 -12.47 0.41 -9.51
N ALA A 160 -12.44 -0.90 -9.65
CA ALA A 160 -11.59 -1.61 -10.58
C ALA A 160 -12.40 -2.25 -11.70
N ALA A 161 -11.80 -2.31 -12.89
CA ALA A 161 -12.39 -3.00 -14.04
C ALA A 161 -12.13 -4.51 -13.96
N ILE A 162 -10.97 -4.90 -13.46
CA ILE A 162 -10.51 -6.28 -13.33
C ILE A 162 -9.63 -6.38 -12.09
N SER A 163 -9.71 -7.52 -11.40
CA SER A 163 -8.77 -7.90 -10.35
C SER A 163 -8.30 -9.33 -10.63
N ASN A 164 -7.02 -9.59 -10.49
CA ASN A 164 -6.44 -10.90 -10.77
C ASN A 164 -5.12 -11.14 -10.03
N TRP A 165 -4.76 -12.40 -9.92
CA TRP A 165 -3.43 -12.83 -9.52
C TRP A 165 -2.45 -12.71 -10.68
N ILE A 166 -1.23 -12.29 -10.40
CA ILE A 166 -0.17 -12.19 -11.40
C ILE A 166 1.21 -12.38 -10.76
N HIS A 167 2.11 -13.01 -11.48
CA HIS A 167 3.52 -13.04 -11.11
C HIS A 167 4.15 -11.64 -11.24
N PRO A 168 4.93 -11.19 -10.25
CA PRO A 168 5.57 -9.87 -10.30
C PRO A 168 6.38 -9.61 -11.58
N GLU A 169 7.11 -10.60 -12.07
CA GLU A 169 7.89 -10.49 -13.30
C GLU A 169 7.02 -10.22 -14.52
N ALA A 170 5.86 -10.88 -14.62
CA ALA A 170 4.91 -10.65 -15.72
C ALA A 170 4.32 -9.24 -15.65
N LEU A 171 4.07 -8.73 -14.43
CA LEU A 171 3.58 -7.37 -14.21
C LEU A 171 4.61 -6.33 -14.65
N PHE A 172 5.88 -6.50 -14.27
CA PHE A 172 6.96 -5.59 -14.70
C PHE A 172 7.22 -5.67 -16.20
N ALA A 173 7.14 -6.85 -16.81
CA ALA A 173 7.24 -6.99 -18.26
C ALA A 173 6.11 -6.24 -19.00
N ALA A 174 4.88 -6.27 -18.47
CA ALA A 174 3.76 -5.48 -19.02
C ALA A 174 3.99 -3.96 -18.85
N LEU A 175 4.57 -3.54 -17.73
CA LEU A 175 4.93 -2.13 -17.50
C LEU A 175 6.01 -1.66 -18.50
N GLU A 176 7.05 -2.46 -18.75
CA GLU A 176 8.09 -2.17 -19.75
C GLU A 176 7.53 -2.04 -21.16
N ARG A 177 6.57 -2.90 -21.52
CA ARG A 177 5.86 -2.80 -22.80
C ARG A 177 4.84 -1.66 -22.85
N LYS A 178 4.67 -0.89 -21.75
CA LYS A 178 3.71 0.22 -21.61
C LYS A 178 2.24 -0.21 -21.77
N GLU A 179 1.94 -1.45 -21.52
CA GLU A 179 0.58 -2.01 -21.54
C GLU A 179 -0.21 -1.60 -20.29
N ILE A 180 0.51 -1.35 -19.20
CA ILE A 180 -0.05 -0.91 -17.91
C ILE A 180 0.72 0.31 -17.37
N LYS A 181 0.15 0.91 -16.33
CA LYS A 181 0.79 1.97 -15.53
C LYS A 181 0.75 1.60 -14.06
N MET A 182 1.81 1.91 -13.34
CA MET A 182 1.90 1.71 -11.89
C MET A 182 2.53 2.92 -11.24
N MET A 183 1.99 3.33 -10.09
CA MET A 183 2.64 4.37 -9.29
C MET A 183 3.97 3.86 -8.70
N ARG A 184 4.91 4.76 -8.46
CA ARG A 184 6.22 4.41 -7.88
C ARG A 184 6.12 3.62 -6.56
N PRO A 185 5.25 3.99 -5.59
CA PRO A 185 5.07 3.18 -4.39
C PRO A 185 4.68 1.73 -4.71
N THR A 186 3.74 1.53 -5.64
CA THR A 186 3.30 0.19 -6.05
C THR A 186 4.44 -0.62 -6.67
N GLN A 187 5.26 0.02 -7.52
CA GLN A 187 6.43 -0.63 -8.12
C GLN A 187 7.47 -0.99 -7.05
N ARG A 188 7.86 -0.01 -6.20
CA ARG A 188 8.94 -0.21 -5.23
C ARG A 188 8.60 -1.25 -4.17
N THR A 189 7.38 -1.21 -3.64
CA THR A 189 6.94 -2.18 -2.63
C THR A 189 6.89 -3.60 -3.18
N LEU A 190 6.60 -3.77 -4.48
CA LEU A 190 6.64 -5.08 -5.13
C LEU A 190 8.08 -5.55 -5.39
N LEU A 191 8.96 -4.65 -5.83
CA LEU A 191 10.39 -4.97 -5.99
C LEU A 191 11.01 -5.38 -4.67
N ASP A 192 10.71 -4.68 -3.56
CA ASP A 192 11.17 -5.06 -2.22
C ASP A 192 10.71 -6.48 -1.84
N ALA A 193 9.47 -6.85 -2.22
CA ALA A 193 8.98 -8.20 -1.99
C ALA A 193 9.69 -9.25 -2.85
N MET A 194 9.98 -8.93 -4.11
CA MET A 194 10.75 -9.81 -5.01
C MET A 194 12.18 -10.02 -4.52
N GLU A 195 12.82 -8.99 -3.95
CA GLU A 195 14.18 -9.07 -3.40
C GLU A 195 14.28 -10.11 -2.26
N LEU A 196 13.20 -10.38 -1.53
CA LEU A 196 13.17 -11.43 -0.50
C LEU A 196 13.01 -12.84 -1.09
N GLY A 197 12.54 -12.96 -2.31
CA GLY A 197 12.55 -14.17 -3.14
C GLY A 197 11.60 -15.29 -2.72
N SER A 198 10.95 -15.25 -1.55
CA SER A 198 10.03 -16.30 -1.14
C SER A 198 8.92 -15.84 -0.19
N ILE A 199 7.77 -16.52 -0.23
CA ILE A 199 6.65 -16.31 0.69
C ILE A 199 7.06 -16.50 2.16
N ALA A 200 7.89 -17.48 2.44
CA ALA A 200 8.36 -17.75 3.81
C ALA A 200 9.19 -16.56 4.34
N ALA A 201 10.07 -16.01 3.52
CA ALA A 201 10.84 -14.82 3.86
C ALA A 201 9.93 -13.60 4.07
N LEU A 202 8.96 -13.39 3.19
CA LEU A 202 7.96 -12.30 3.32
C LEU A 202 7.14 -12.43 4.61
N GLY A 203 6.73 -13.65 4.96
CA GLY A 203 5.96 -13.92 6.18
C GLY A 203 6.73 -13.71 7.49
N SER A 204 8.06 -13.75 7.46
CA SER A 204 8.93 -13.60 8.65
C SER A 204 9.77 -12.31 8.64
N PHE A 205 9.73 -11.54 7.55
CA PHE A 205 10.60 -10.39 7.37
C PHE A 205 10.25 -9.27 8.37
N ASP A 206 11.29 -8.81 9.04
CA ASP A 206 11.25 -7.72 10.00
C ASP A 206 12.25 -6.66 9.59
N ARG A 207 11.75 -5.47 9.24
CA ARG A 207 12.59 -4.32 8.92
C ARG A 207 12.08 -3.06 9.60
N GLU A 208 12.96 -2.14 9.84
CA GLU A 208 12.64 -0.77 10.19
C GLU A 208 11.97 -0.08 9.00
N ILE A 209 10.84 0.60 9.23
CA ILE A 209 10.09 1.28 8.18
C ILE A 209 10.36 2.77 8.29
N ILE A 210 11.15 3.27 7.35
CA ILE A 210 11.42 4.70 7.20
C ILE A 210 10.46 5.27 6.14
N PRO A 211 9.68 6.32 6.46
CA PRO A 211 8.80 6.96 5.50
C PRO A 211 9.54 7.49 4.27
N VAL A 212 9.02 7.19 3.11
CA VAL A 212 9.56 7.69 1.84
C VAL A 212 8.84 8.98 1.46
N HIS A 213 9.61 10.06 1.32
CA HIS A 213 9.16 11.37 0.90
C HIS A 213 9.74 11.70 -0.50
N PRO A 214 9.08 11.28 -1.60
CA PRO A 214 9.59 11.54 -2.94
C PRO A 214 9.69 13.03 -3.23
N THR A 215 10.70 13.45 -3.98
CA THR A 215 10.76 14.79 -4.52
C THR A 215 9.78 14.91 -5.69
N GLY A 216 8.99 15.99 -5.77
CA GLY A 216 7.87 16.15 -6.72
C GLY A 216 8.19 16.05 -8.22
N LYS A 217 9.45 15.79 -8.59
CA LYS A 217 9.88 15.62 -9.98
C LYS A 217 9.74 14.18 -10.50
N ASP A 218 9.52 13.21 -9.63
CA ASP A 218 9.56 11.78 -9.97
C ASP A 218 8.17 11.18 -10.16
N THR A 219 7.42 11.66 -11.14
CA THR A 219 6.03 11.25 -11.39
C THR A 219 5.85 10.27 -12.54
N ASN A 220 6.93 9.74 -13.08
CA ASN A 220 6.82 8.82 -14.21
C ASN A 220 6.24 7.46 -13.78
N THR A 221 4.98 7.23 -14.12
CA THR A 221 4.22 6.01 -13.81
C THR A 221 4.34 4.92 -14.87
N SER A 222 5.05 5.22 -15.95
CA SER A 222 5.13 4.35 -17.15
C SER A 222 6.52 3.76 -17.39
N THR A 223 7.45 3.99 -16.46
CA THR A 223 8.82 3.44 -16.55
C THR A 223 9.11 2.66 -15.28
N PRO A 224 9.70 1.46 -15.37
CA PRO A 224 10.14 0.72 -14.19
C PRO A 224 11.09 1.54 -13.32
N VAL A 225 10.95 1.41 -12.01
CA VAL A 225 11.91 1.95 -11.05
C VAL A 225 13.13 1.03 -11.07
N LEU A 226 14.12 1.34 -11.88
CA LEU A 226 15.32 0.53 -12.02
C LEU A 226 16.43 0.89 -11.02
N ASP A 227 16.25 1.90 -10.15
CA ASP A 227 17.36 2.46 -9.40
C ASP A 227 17.19 2.60 -7.89
N ALA A 228 18.35 2.46 -7.24
CA ALA A 228 18.64 2.64 -5.82
C ALA A 228 18.26 4.05 -5.24
N GLU A 229 17.87 4.99 -6.07
CA GLU A 229 17.58 6.39 -5.67
C GLU A 229 16.34 6.54 -4.75
N LEU A 230 15.51 5.49 -4.62
CA LEU A 230 14.34 5.50 -3.76
C LEU A 230 14.49 4.60 -2.52
N ARG A 231 15.68 4.12 -2.23
CA ARG A 231 15.95 3.52 -0.93
C ARG A 231 16.02 4.64 0.11
N PRO A 232 15.43 4.47 1.31
CA PRO A 232 15.72 5.37 2.43
C PRO A 232 17.24 5.41 2.58
N ARG A 233 17.81 6.61 2.65
CA ARG A 233 19.23 6.74 2.96
C ARG A 233 19.42 6.12 4.34
N GLN A 234 20.19 5.08 4.40
CA GLN A 234 20.75 4.57 5.65
C GLN A 234 21.94 5.48 5.96
N ASP A 235 21.68 6.55 6.69
CA ASP A 235 22.72 7.38 7.32
C ASP A 235 22.95 6.90 8.75
#